data_5843a34a538351918cd30c15084d92d4
#
_entry.id   5843a34a538351918cd30c15084d92d4
#
_cell.length_a   1.000
_cell.length_b   1.000
_cell.length_c   1.000
_cell.angle_alpha   90.00
_cell.angle_beta   90.00
_cell.angle_gamma   90.00
#
_symmetry.space_group_name_H-M   'P 1'
#
loop_
_entity.id
_entity.type
_entity.pdbx_description
1 polymer ?
#
loop_
_entity_poly.entity_id
_entity_poly.type
_entity_poly.pdbx_seq_one_letter_code
_entity_poly.pdbx_strand_id
1 'polypeptide(L)'
;MFQLLGAAYLAVFTIPLVFIDHRERRLPNKITLPAIAVTLLGLFLAGDWSRAGLAMLYAGVLFGFGTFLSIKGWLGMGDVKLLVPIALTLGWYGLSELAIGLAVAFFAAGLYVLVRLAFKKITASSTIALGPYLLFGFWVGVTQPAWSSIAR
;
A
#
# COMPACT_ATOMS: atom_id res chain seq x y z
N MET A 1 -11.01 -8.50 15.30
CA MET A 1 -10.40 -7.29 15.90
C MET A 1 -8.89 -7.23 15.63
N PHE A 2 -8.15 -8.33 15.81
CA PHE A 2 -6.69 -8.38 15.59
C PHE A 2 -6.25 -8.11 14.15
N GLN A 3 -7.08 -8.42 13.14
CA GLN A 3 -6.80 -8.12 11.73
C GLN A 3 -6.58 -6.62 11.45
N LEU A 4 -7.01 -5.74 12.36
CA LEU A 4 -6.83 -4.29 12.23
C LEU A 4 -5.45 -3.81 12.73
N LEU A 5 -4.64 -4.67 13.33
CA LEU A 5 -3.32 -4.26 13.87
C LEU A 5 -2.43 -3.67 12.79
N GLY A 6 -2.42 -4.24 11.59
CA GLY A 6 -1.68 -3.69 10.45
C GLY A 6 -2.19 -2.31 10.04
N ALA A 7 -3.51 -2.14 9.96
CA ALA A 7 -4.13 -0.85 9.65
C ALA A 7 -3.84 0.18 10.73
N ALA A 8 -3.94 -0.20 12.01
CA ALA A 8 -3.63 0.68 13.12
C ALA A 8 -2.16 1.14 13.13
N TYR A 9 -1.24 0.19 12.85
CA TYR A 9 0.17 0.54 12.70
C TYR A 9 0.38 1.54 11.56
N LEU A 10 -0.18 1.25 10.37
CA LEU A 10 -0.07 2.16 9.22
C LEU A 10 -0.74 3.51 9.51
N ALA A 11 -1.82 3.56 10.32
CA ALA A 11 -2.45 4.81 10.72
C ALA A 11 -1.48 5.73 11.47
N VAL A 12 -0.78 5.18 12.46
CA VAL A 12 0.21 5.93 13.25
C VAL A 12 1.35 6.44 12.37
N PHE A 13 1.81 5.62 11.43
CA PHE A 13 2.97 5.93 10.61
C PHE A 13 2.64 6.53 9.23
N THR A 14 1.36 6.70 8.88
CA THR A 14 0.96 7.31 7.58
C THR A 14 1.60 8.70 7.41
N ILE A 15 1.43 9.60 8.38
CA ILE A 15 1.98 10.97 8.29
C ILE A 15 3.50 10.97 8.22
N PRO A 16 4.23 10.29 9.14
CA PRO A 16 5.68 10.16 9.05
C PRO A 16 6.16 9.57 7.72
N LEU A 17 5.52 8.52 7.21
CA LEU A 17 5.90 7.87 5.94
C LEU A 17 5.73 8.83 4.76
N VAL A 18 4.60 9.53 4.68
CA VAL A 18 4.34 10.52 3.62
C VAL A 18 5.39 11.63 3.65
N PHE A 19 5.74 12.13 4.85
CA PHE A 19 6.70 13.22 5.00
C PHE A 19 8.12 12.79 4.61
N ILE A 20 8.54 11.60 5.06
CA ILE A 20 9.87 11.06 4.76
C ILE A 20 9.98 10.74 3.26
N ASP A 21 8.97 10.08 2.68
CA ASP A 21 8.97 9.73 1.26
C ASP A 21 8.99 10.97 0.36
N HIS A 22 8.25 12.01 0.73
CA HIS A 22 8.26 13.28 -0.01
C HIS A 22 9.62 13.98 0.05
N ARG A 23 10.30 13.90 1.20
CA ARG A 23 11.58 14.59 1.42
C ARG A 23 12.79 13.79 0.91
N GLU A 24 12.82 12.49 1.21
CA GLU A 24 13.98 11.64 0.97
C GLU A 24 13.82 10.72 -0.26
N ARG A 25 12.57 10.60 -0.78
CA ARG A 25 12.19 9.64 -1.85
C ARG A 25 12.64 8.23 -1.52
N ARG A 26 12.63 7.88 -0.22
CA ARG A 26 12.98 6.57 0.31
C ARG A 26 12.09 6.26 1.50
N LEU A 27 11.51 5.07 1.50
CA LEU A 27 10.75 4.58 2.65
C LEU A 27 11.71 3.86 3.61
N PRO A 28 11.77 4.28 4.90
CA PRO A 28 12.70 3.70 5.86
C PRO A 28 12.30 2.28 6.23
N ASN A 29 13.25 1.35 6.10
CA ASN A 29 13.05 -0.05 6.50
C ASN A 29 12.64 -0.19 7.98
N LYS A 30 13.04 0.77 8.83
CA LYS A 30 12.70 0.82 10.26
C LYS A 30 11.19 0.95 10.52
N ILE A 31 10.41 1.41 9.54
CA ILE A 31 8.95 1.53 9.64
C ILE A 31 8.28 0.44 8.78
N THR A 32 8.75 0.21 7.56
CA THR A 32 8.09 -0.73 6.64
C THR A 32 8.25 -2.20 7.05
N LEU A 33 9.40 -2.61 7.59
CA LEU A 33 9.59 -4.00 8.03
C LEU A 33 8.75 -4.34 9.28
N PRO A 34 8.72 -3.51 10.34
CA PRO A 34 7.81 -3.77 11.46
C PRO A 34 6.32 -3.74 11.04
N ALA A 35 5.94 -2.91 10.04
CA ALA A 35 4.58 -2.93 9.51
C ALA A 35 4.18 -4.31 8.98
N ILE A 36 5.08 -4.99 8.24
CA ILE A 36 4.85 -6.35 7.76
C ILE A 36 4.68 -7.32 8.94
N ALA A 37 5.59 -7.26 9.91
CA ALA A 37 5.56 -8.16 11.08
C ALA A 37 4.28 -7.98 11.92
N VAL A 38 3.89 -6.73 12.20
CA VAL A 38 2.67 -6.41 12.96
C VAL A 38 1.42 -6.84 12.21
N THR A 39 1.39 -6.65 10.88
CA THR A 39 0.26 -7.07 10.07
C THR A 39 0.13 -8.59 10.06
N LEU A 40 1.22 -9.32 9.82
CA LEU A 40 1.22 -10.79 9.87
C LEU A 40 0.78 -11.30 11.24
N LEU A 41 1.32 -10.75 12.33
CA LEU A 41 0.90 -11.11 13.69
C LEU A 41 -0.61 -10.90 13.87
N GLY A 42 -1.14 -9.78 13.39
CA GLY A 42 -2.58 -9.50 13.44
C GLY A 42 -3.43 -10.52 12.70
N LEU A 43 -2.99 -10.95 11.52
CA LEU A 43 -3.68 -11.97 10.72
C LEU A 43 -3.65 -13.34 11.41
N PHE A 44 -2.50 -13.74 11.99
CA PHE A 44 -2.38 -14.98 12.74
C PHE A 44 -3.28 -14.99 13.98
N LEU A 45 -3.30 -13.90 14.75
CA LEU A 45 -4.15 -13.77 15.94
C LEU A 45 -5.65 -13.70 15.61
N ALA A 46 -6.01 -13.31 14.39
CA ALA A 46 -7.40 -13.30 13.93
C ALA A 46 -7.98 -14.71 13.72
N GLY A 47 -7.13 -15.73 13.51
CA GLY A 47 -7.49 -17.15 13.51
C GLY A 47 -8.20 -17.66 12.25
N ASP A 48 -8.45 -16.81 11.25
CA ASP A 48 -9.02 -17.23 9.96
C ASP A 48 -7.90 -17.55 8.96
N TRP A 49 -7.46 -18.80 8.98
CA TRP A 49 -6.34 -19.27 8.16
C TRP A 49 -6.61 -19.20 6.66
N SER A 50 -7.88 -19.33 6.23
CA SER A 50 -8.26 -19.22 4.83
C SER A 50 -8.04 -17.80 4.30
N ARG A 51 -8.54 -16.80 5.02
CA ARG A 51 -8.33 -15.38 4.66
C ARG A 51 -6.88 -14.96 4.79
N ALA A 52 -6.20 -15.42 5.84
CA ALA A 52 -4.77 -15.16 6.01
C ALA A 52 -3.96 -15.72 4.86
N GLY A 53 -4.25 -16.95 4.41
CA GLY A 53 -3.60 -17.59 3.27
C GLY A 53 -3.80 -16.81 1.97
N LEU A 54 -5.02 -16.36 1.68
CA LEU A 54 -5.31 -15.52 0.52
C LEU A 54 -4.59 -14.16 0.59
N ALA A 55 -4.61 -13.51 1.74
CA ALA A 55 -3.90 -12.25 1.94
C ALA A 55 -2.39 -12.40 1.72
N MET A 56 -1.79 -13.47 2.22
CA MET A 56 -0.38 -13.80 2.00
C MET A 56 -0.08 -14.11 0.53
N LEU A 57 -0.98 -14.81 -0.17
CA LEU A 57 -0.84 -15.05 -1.60
C LEU A 57 -0.83 -13.74 -2.39
N TYR A 58 -1.78 -12.84 -2.14
CA TYR A 58 -1.83 -11.55 -2.81
C TYR A 58 -0.60 -10.70 -2.51
N ALA A 59 -0.17 -10.67 -1.26
CA ALA A 59 1.04 -9.96 -0.86
C ALA A 59 2.29 -10.54 -1.52
N GLY A 60 2.40 -11.86 -1.61
CA GLY A 60 3.50 -12.56 -2.29
C GLY A 60 3.56 -12.26 -3.78
N VAL A 61 2.40 -12.28 -4.47
CA VAL A 61 2.30 -11.93 -5.89
C VAL A 61 2.71 -10.48 -6.12
N LEU A 62 2.18 -9.55 -5.32
CA LEU A 62 2.53 -8.12 -5.44
C LEU A 62 3.99 -7.83 -5.08
N PHE A 63 4.53 -8.54 -4.08
CA PHE A 63 5.95 -8.42 -3.74
C PHE A 63 6.85 -8.93 -4.88
N GLY A 64 6.55 -10.10 -5.44
CA GLY A 64 7.31 -10.67 -6.56
C GLY A 64 7.25 -9.78 -7.79
N PHE A 65 6.05 -9.34 -8.19
CA PHE A 65 5.86 -8.44 -9.32
C PHE A 65 6.50 -7.07 -9.08
N GLY A 66 6.30 -6.49 -7.88
CA GLY A 66 6.92 -5.21 -7.50
C GLY A 66 8.45 -5.28 -7.48
N THR A 67 9.02 -6.40 -7.00
CA THR A 67 10.48 -6.63 -7.04
C THR A 67 10.97 -6.72 -8.47
N PHE A 68 10.25 -7.40 -9.36
CA PHE A 68 10.58 -7.44 -10.78
C PHE A 68 10.61 -6.03 -11.39
N LEU A 69 9.58 -5.20 -11.10
CA LEU A 69 9.56 -3.80 -11.56
C LEU A 69 10.70 -2.97 -10.95
N SER A 70 11.04 -3.25 -9.71
CA SER A 70 12.15 -2.56 -9.02
C SER A 70 13.52 -2.89 -9.63
N ILE A 71 13.75 -4.14 -10.02
CA ILE A 71 14.96 -4.55 -10.76
C ILE A 71 15.06 -3.84 -12.12
N LYS A 72 13.92 -3.58 -12.77
CA LYS A 72 13.86 -2.80 -14.01
C LYS A 72 14.03 -1.28 -13.79
N GLY A 73 14.10 -0.82 -12.55
CA GLY A 73 14.21 0.59 -12.21
C GLY A 73 12.90 1.38 -12.33
N TRP A 74 11.76 0.70 -12.52
CA TRP A 74 10.45 1.35 -12.71
C TRP A 74 9.74 1.64 -11.38
N LEU A 75 10.09 0.93 -10.32
CA LEU A 75 9.48 1.07 -9.00
C LEU A 75 10.57 1.12 -7.92
N GLY A 76 10.38 1.95 -6.89
CA GLY A 76 11.27 1.99 -5.72
C GLY A 76 11.11 0.73 -4.86
N MET A 77 12.23 0.14 -4.40
CA MET A 77 12.17 -1.01 -3.49
C MET A 77 11.48 -0.68 -2.15
N GLY A 78 11.47 0.60 -1.76
CA GLY A 78 10.72 1.08 -0.60
C GLY A 78 9.22 0.91 -0.78
N ASP A 79 8.71 1.28 -1.97
CA ASP A 79 7.29 1.15 -2.33
C ASP A 79 6.87 -0.32 -2.39
N VAL A 80 7.74 -1.20 -2.92
CA VAL A 80 7.51 -2.65 -2.93
C VAL A 80 7.32 -3.19 -1.51
N LYS A 81 8.16 -2.77 -0.57
CA LYS A 81 8.04 -3.17 0.85
C LYS A 81 6.77 -2.62 1.50
N LEU A 82 6.34 -1.42 1.14
CA LEU A 82 5.09 -0.83 1.63
C LEU A 82 3.86 -1.53 1.05
N LEU A 83 3.94 -2.02 -0.20
CA LEU A 83 2.86 -2.80 -0.81
C LEU A 83 2.53 -4.08 -0.03
N VAL A 84 3.50 -4.70 0.64
CA VAL A 84 3.28 -5.94 1.39
C VAL A 84 2.27 -5.78 2.53
N PRO A 85 2.45 -4.89 3.52
CA PRO A 85 1.48 -4.73 4.60
C PRO A 85 0.14 -4.18 4.09
N ILE A 86 0.13 -3.38 3.01
CA ILE A 86 -1.09 -2.92 2.34
C ILE A 86 -1.85 -4.12 1.77
N ALA A 87 -1.16 -4.99 1.02
CA ALA A 87 -1.76 -6.17 0.41
C ALA A 87 -2.23 -7.20 1.44
N LEU A 88 -1.49 -7.39 2.53
CA LEU A 88 -1.90 -8.25 3.64
C LEU A 88 -3.19 -7.72 4.29
N THR A 89 -3.25 -6.41 4.55
CA THR A 89 -4.41 -5.81 5.22
C THR A 89 -5.65 -5.79 4.31
N LEU A 90 -5.53 -5.31 3.08
CA LEU A 90 -6.65 -5.23 2.14
C LEU A 90 -7.06 -6.60 1.63
N GLY A 91 -6.08 -7.48 1.36
CA GLY A 91 -6.32 -8.85 0.91
C GLY A 91 -7.07 -9.72 1.93
N TRP A 92 -6.98 -9.40 3.23
CA TRP A 92 -7.80 -10.02 4.27
C TRP A 92 -9.31 -9.77 4.07
N TYR A 93 -9.67 -8.58 3.61
CA TYR A 93 -11.07 -8.24 3.32
C TYR A 93 -11.54 -8.82 1.99
N GLY A 94 -10.65 -8.88 1.01
CA GLY A 94 -10.91 -9.50 -0.28
C GLY A 94 -10.08 -8.93 -1.42
N LEU A 95 -10.19 -9.57 -2.59
CA LEU A 95 -9.51 -9.10 -3.80
C LEU A 95 -10.08 -7.76 -4.30
N SER A 96 -11.38 -7.52 -4.09
CA SER A 96 -12.06 -6.28 -4.48
C SER A 96 -11.49 -5.07 -3.75
N GLU A 97 -11.32 -5.16 -2.43
CA GLU A 97 -10.80 -4.10 -1.59
C GLU A 97 -9.33 -3.80 -1.93
N LEU A 98 -8.55 -4.86 -2.16
CA LEU A 98 -7.17 -4.73 -2.63
C LEU A 98 -7.10 -4.07 -4.01
N ALA A 99 -7.93 -4.53 -4.96
CA ALA A 99 -7.94 -3.99 -6.33
C ALA A 99 -8.37 -2.52 -6.35
N ILE A 100 -9.41 -2.15 -5.59
CA ILE A 100 -9.87 -0.76 -5.47
C ILE A 100 -8.78 0.12 -4.84
N GLY A 101 -8.19 -0.33 -3.73
CA GLY A 101 -7.12 0.41 -3.07
C GLY A 101 -5.92 0.68 -4.00
N LEU A 102 -5.48 -0.34 -4.74
CA LEU A 102 -4.39 -0.20 -5.71
C LEU A 102 -4.80 0.68 -6.90
N ALA A 103 -6.01 0.49 -7.45
CA ALA A 103 -6.51 1.30 -8.55
C ALA A 103 -6.55 2.79 -8.18
N VAL A 104 -7.07 3.13 -7.00
CA VAL A 104 -7.09 4.50 -6.49
C VAL A 104 -5.68 5.05 -6.31
N ALA A 105 -4.75 4.25 -5.74
CA ALA A 105 -3.37 4.65 -5.55
C ALA A 105 -2.68 5.02 -6.88
N PHE A 106 -2.76 4.12 -7.86
CA PHE A 106 -2.13 4.33 -9.16
C PHE A 106 -2.84 5.42 -9.99
N PHE A 107 -4.15 5.52 -9.89
CA PHE A 107 -4.90 6.60 -10.55
C PHE A 107 -4.50 7.98 -9.98
N ALA A 108 -4.44 8.11 -8.67
CA ALA A 108 -4.03 9.36 -8.01
C ALA A 108 -2.59 9.74 -8.35
N ALA A 109 -1.66 8.75 -8.33
CA ALA A 109 -0.28 8.97 -8.75
C ALA A 109 -0.19 9.39 -10.22
N GLY A 110 -0.89 8.69 -11.12
CA GLY A 110 -0.94 9.01 -12.53
C GLY A 110 -1.50 10.40 -12.82
N LEU A 111 -2.60 10.77 -12.16
CA LEU A 111 -3.20 12.10 -12.25
C LEU A 111 -2.20 13.20 -11.80
N TYR A 112 -1.51 12.97 -10.69
CA TYR A 112 -0.48 13.92 -10.22
C TYR A 112 0.64 14.09 -11.27
N VAL A 113 1.12 12.97 -11.85
CA VAL A 113 2.15 13.00 -12.90
C VAL A 113 1.66 13.80 -14.11
N LEU A 114 0.46 13.53 -14.59
CA LEU A 114 -0.13 14.21 -15.74
C LEU A 114 -0.25 15.72 -15.52
N VAL A 115 -0.75 16.12 -14.35
CA VAL A 115 -0.86 17.53 -13.99
C VAL A 115 0.52 18.20 -13.94
N ARG A 116 1.51 17.57 -13.31
CA ARG A 116 2.87 18.13 -13.23
C ARG A 116 3.56 18.21 -14.59
N LEU A 117 3.31 17.26 -15.46
CA LEU A 117 3.82 17.22 -16.83
C LEU A 117 3.17 18.32 -17.68
N ALA A 118 1.84 18.50 -17.60
CA ALA A 118 1.11 19.55 -18.30
C ALA A 118 1.61 20.95 -17.95
N PHE A 119 1.95 21.17 -16.68
CA PHE A 119 2.54 22.44 -16.23
C PHE A 119 4.07 22.51 -16.42
N LYS A 120 4.69 21.56 -17.14
CA LYS A 120 6.14 21.50 -17.41
C LYS A 120 7.02 21.55 -16.15
N LYS A 121 6.46 21.13 -14.99
CA LYS A 121 7.17 21.12 -13.69
C LYS A 121 8.02 19.87 -13.48
N ILE A 122 7.85 18.85 -14.31
CA ILE A 122 8.61 17.61 -14.32
C ILE A 122 8.82 17.16 -15.77
N THR A 123 9.79 16.27 -15.98
CA THR A 123 10.02 15.57 -17.24
C THR A 123 9.59 14.11 -17.12
N ALA A 124 9.44 13.40 -18.21
CA ALA A 124 9.05 11.98 -18.22
C ALA A 124 10.05 11.06 -17.49
N SER A 125 11.29 11.54 -17.31
CA SER A 125 12.34 10.82 -16.55
C SER A 125 12.37 11.16 -15.05
N SER A 126 11.47 12.02 -14.56
CA SER A 126 11.46 12.43 -13.15
C SER A 126 10.97 11.31 -12.26
N THR A 127 11.72 10.98 -11.22
CA THR A 127 11.30 10.02 -10.19
C THR A 127 10.27 10.66 -9.26
N ILE A 128 9.19 9.94 -8.98
CA ILE A 128 8.08 10.41 -8.14
C ILE A 128 7.98 9.52 -6.92
N ALA A 129 7.73 10.15 -5.76
CA ALA A 129 7.42 9.45 -4.53
C ALA A 129 6.03 8.79 -4.66
N LEU A 130 5.96 7.47 -4.68
CA LEU A 130 4.71 6.72 -4.83
C LEU A 130 4.03 6.43 -3.48
N GLY A 131 4.79 6.42 -2.40
CA GLY A 131 4.32 6.10 -1.05
C GLY A 131 3.06 6.84 -0.60
N PRO A 132 2.96 8.18 -0.75
CA PRO A 132 1.76 8.93 -0.38
C PRO A 132 0.49 8.44 -1.09
N TYR A 133 0.61 8.08 -2.37
CA TYR A 133 -0.52 7.60 -3.17
C TYR A 133 -0.91 6.18 -2.78
N LEU A 134 0.07 5.32 -2.46
CA LEU A 134 -0.18 3.97 -1.94
C LEU A 134 -0.93 4.03 -0.60
N LEU A 135 -0.53 4.93 0.30
CA LEU A 135 -1.21 5.13 1.57
C LEU A 135 -2.62 5.73 1.38
N PHE A 136 -2.79 6.66 0.44
CA PHE A 136 -4.11 7.19 0.10
C PHE A 136 -5.05 6.09 -0.41
N GLY A 137 -4.61 5.28 -1.38
CA GLY A 137 -5.37 4.14 -1.89
C GLY A 137 -5.65 3.08 -0.82
N PHE A 138 -4.69 2.84 0.09
CA PHE A 138 -4.88 1.96 1.24
C PHE A 138 -6.06 2.42 2.11
N TRP A 139 -6.12 3.69 2.47
CA TRP A 139 -7.20 4.21 3.30
C TRP A 139 -8.56 4.13 2.61
N VAL A 140 -8.63 4.39 1.30
CA VAL A 140 -9.85 4.18 0.53
C VAL A 140 -10.27 2.71 0.55
N GLY A 141 -9.32 1.77 0.32
CA GLY A 141 -9.59 0.33 0.36
C GLY A 141 -10.08 -0.17 1.72
N VAL A 142 -9.49 0.31 2.82
CA VAL A 142 -9.90 -0.07 4.19
C VAL A 142 -11.30 0.42 4.54
N THR A 143 -11.75 1.55 3.97
CA THR A 143 -13.10 2.08 4.24
C THR A 143 -14.20 1.39 3.44
N GLN A 144 -13.88 0.65 2.37
CA GLN A 144 -14.86 -0.04 1.51
C GLN A 144 -15.82 -0.98 2.27
N PRO A 145 -15.35 -1.85 3.19
CA PRO A 145 -16.25 -2.73 3.94
C PRO A 145 -17.30 -1.98 4.75
N ALA A 146 -16.95 -0.80 5.29
CA ALA A 146 -17.88 0.05 6.01
C ALA A 146 -18.95 0.65 5.09
N TRP A 147 -18.57 1.12 3.90
CA TRP A 147 -19.51 1.67 2.92
C TRP A 147 -20.46 0.60 2.37
N SER A 148 -19.97 -0.60 2.10
CA SER A 148 -20.81 -1.70 1.61
C SER A 148 -21.86 -2.18 2.62
N SER A 149 -21.61 -2.00 3.91
CA SER A 149 -22.56 -2.31 4.98
C SER A 149 -23.66 -1.24 5.15
N ILE A 150 -23.37 0.02 4.79
CA ILE A 150 -24.32 1.14 4.86
C ILE A 150 -25.26 1.16 3.63
N ALA A 151 -24.75 0.68 2.48
CA ALA A 151 -25.48 0.67 1.21
C ALA A 151 -26.48 -0.50 1.04
N ARG A 152 -26.59 -1.41 2.02
CA ARG A 152 -27.56 -2.52 2.09
C ARG A 152 -28.67 -2.22 3.09
#